data_b5b9a736264d8287b15b23e020df6b00
#
_entry.id   b5b9a736264d8287b15b23e020df6b00
#
_cell.length_a   1.000
_cell.length_b   1.000
_cell.length_c   1.000
_cell.angle_alpha   90.00
_cell.angle_beta   90.00
_cell.angle_gamma   90.00
#
_symmetry.space_group_name_H-M   'P 1'
#
loop_
_entity.id
_entity.type
_entity.pdbx_description
1 polymer ?
#
loop_
_entity_poly.entity_id
_entity_poly.type
_entity_poly.pdbx_seq_one_letter_code
_entity_poly.pdbx_strand_id
1 'polypeptide(L)'
;MAILYPEMEVVEQLKVKPTDGEMSLLKILQLILDDSYEVFFQPFLNGERPDIVVLRKKYGAVIIEVKDWELGSYRIDKWGQWYVKKDNGPIKECPLKQVVNYKNSMYDWHIEGLLEQKILNKKYYGLIKCGVYFHKELEVNAKNFLIEQDTKFIHIWGRDTSNKVSNVLVKESSLFTDELYEKIKSCLMPSFHDLESGKEPIYNKKQKQLLQSSSKHQKIKGVAGSGKTLVLARRCVNAYKRTGGRVLVLTFNITLRNYIKDRISDVREDFDWSNFEIKHYHLFISSKCKEHGIKVTLGSFEDTGLFSGVERRIEKYSAIFIDEIQDFKFEWQQIIKKYFLEEGGEFVLLGDEKQNIYNRELEEDKKVKTTISGAWNQLNTSYRLTSRISDVAIEFQKHFFKEKYELDNIDLQEQLQLTLDDGTQLHYYFIKKSLEHKTYIEFFKIVYNIIEKLDAHRNDLCFLGTQIELLRELDYYIRLYRKEKTTRTFESKEVYEQIKEHNDCKRQLEKLRRERKYNFWMNGGTTKVATIHSFKGWEINNLVLFVAEDINKSEDEEKVAVEELIYTGITRCRKNLIIINIANKEMQEFFSSIKEQFDHYYI
;
A
#
# COMPACT_ATOMS: atom_id res chain seq x y z
N MET A 1 7.18 -28.39 15.05
CA MET A 1 8.09 -27.32 14.62
C MET A 1 7.32 -26.01 14.71
N ALA A 2 7.99 -24.91 15.03
CA ALA A 2 7.37 -23.59 15.07
C ALA A 2 6.72 -23.21 13.73
N ILE A 3 5.65 -22.43 13.80
CA ILE A 3 4.99 -21.87 12.62
C ILE A 3 5.79 -20.63 12.21
N LEU A 4 6.27 -20.60 10.97
CA LEU A 4 7.08 -19.49 10.43
C LEU A 4 6.26 -18.59 9.52
N TYR A 5 6.37 -17.26 9.70
CA TYR A 5 5.74 -16.23 8.89
C TYR A 5 6.79 -15.25 8.34
N PRO A 6 6.94 -15.09 7.01
CA PRO A 6 6.41 -15.98 5.99
C PRO A 6 7.09 -17.37 6.02
N GLU A 7 6.52 -18.34 5.32
CA GLU A 7 7.09 -19.68 5.20
C GLU A 7 8.52 -19.65 4.63
N MET A 8 9.35 -20.67 4.93
CA MET A 8 10.77 -20.69 4.57
C MET A 8 11.00 -20.54 3.06
N GLU A 9 10.15 -21.16 2.24
CA GLU A 9 10.21 -21.04 0.78
C GLU A 9 10.05 -19.59 0.30
N VAL A 10 9.22 -18.82 0.98
CA VAL A 10 9.02 -17.39 0.68
C VAL A 10 10.23 -16.58 1.14
N VAL A 11 10.79 -16.89 2.32
CA VAL A 11 12.00 -16.23 2.85
C VAL A 11 13.17 -16.41 1.88
N GLU A 12 13.35 -17.59 1.32
CA GLU A 12 14.41 -17.89 0.35
C GLU A 12 14.24 -17.17 -0.99
N GLN A 13 12.99 -16.75 -1.33
CA GLN A 13 12.67 -16.02 -2.56
C GLN A 13 12.69 -14.49 -2.41
N LEU A 14 13.00 -13.96 -1.22
CA LEU A 14 13.04 -12.52 -1.01
C LEU A 14 14.13 -11.86 -1.86
N LYS A 15 13.86 -10.66 -2.38
CA LYS A 15 14.81 -9.82 -3.15
C LYS A 15 16.06 -9.50 -2.33
N VAL A 16 15.87 -9.13 -1.07
CA VAL A 16 16.95 -8.97 -0.10
C VAL A 16 17.08 -10.27 0.65
N LYS A 17 18.14 -10.99 0.35
CA LYS A 17 18.40 -12.26 1.02
C LYS A 17 18.67 -12.03 2.50
N PRO A 18 18.17 -12.92 3.39
CA PRO A 18 18.57 -12.93 4.78
C PRO A 18 20.09 -13.00 4.91
N THR A 19 20.62 -12.36 5.94
CA THR A 19 22.03 -12.55 6.31
C THR A 19 22.29 -13.98 6.78
N ASP A 20 23.55 -14.40 6.84
CA ASP A 20 23.91 -15.74 7.33
C ASP A 20 23.41 -15.97 8.75
N GLY A 21 23.49 -14.96 9.61
CA GLY A 21 23.03 -15.01 10.99
C GLY A 21 21.50 -15.10 11.09
N GLU A 22 20.78 -14.33 10.31
CA GLU A 22 19.30 -14.38 10.26
C GLU A 22 18.82 -15.75 9.78
N MET A 23 19.37 -16.26 8.67
CA MET A 23 19.00 -17.56 8.13
C MET A 23 19.35 -18.70 9.09
N SER A 24 20.54 -18.62 9.73
CA SER A 24 20.95 -19.61 10.72
C SER A 24 20.02 -19.64 11.92
N LEU A 25 19.71 -18.47 12.49
CA LEU A 25 18.81 -18.38 13.64
C LEU A 25 17.40 -18.86 13.30
N LEU A 26 16.85 -18.48 12.15
CA LEU A 26 15.53 -18.94 11.68
C LEU A 26 15.44 -20.46 11.62
N LYS A 27 16.43 -21.12 10.99
CA LYS A 27 16.48 -22.59 10.88
C LYS A 27 16.56 -23.26 12.26
N ILE A 28 17.37 -22.69 13.16
CA ILE A 28 17.48 -23.20 14.53
C ILE A 28 16.13 -23.06 15.26
N LEU A 29 15.51 -21.87 15.24
CA LEU A 29 14.22 -21.65 15.90
C LEU A 29 13.12 -22.57 15.36
N GLN A 30 13.07 -22.79 14.05
CA GLN A 30 12.11 -23.70 13.44
C GLN A 30 12.28 -25.16 13.94
N LEU A 31 13.51 -25.59 14.17
CA LEU A 31 13.82 -26.94 14.63
C LEU A 31 13.58 -27.13 16.13
N ILE A 32 13.95 -26.18 16.97
CA ILE A 32 13.94 -26.34 18.43
C ILE A 32 12.62 -25.95 19.09
N LEU A 33 11.81 -25.08 18.44
CA LEU A 33 10.54 -24.64 18.97
C LEU A 33 9.40 -25.55 18.45
N ASP A 34 8.45 -25.85 19.31
CA ASP A 34 7.26 -26.63 18.97
C ASP A 34 6.19 -25.75 18.27
N ASP A 35 5.05 -26.34 17.92
CA ASP A 35 3.94 -25.69 17.22
C ASP A 35 3.15 -24.67 18.07
N SER A 36 3.44 -24.54 19.37
CA SER A 36 2.92 -23.49 20.22
C SER A 36 3.62 -22.14 20.01
N TYR A 37 4.71 -22.11 19.24
CA TYR A 37 5.47 -20.90 18.91
C TYR A 37 5.23 -20.48 17.47
N GLU A 38 5.15 -19.18 17.28
CA GLU A 38 5.09 -18.50 15.99
C GLU A 38 6.30 -17.61 15.83
N VAL A 39 6.97 -17.71 14.69
CA VAL A 39 8.20 -16.98 14.37
C VAL A 39 7.93 -16.08 13.18
N PHE A 40 8.08 -14.77 13.36
CA PHE A 40 7.88 -13.75 12.34
C PHE A 40 9.25 -13.23 11.88
N PHE A 41 9.53 -13.38 10.60
CA PHE A 41 10.76 -12.88 9.98
C PHE A 41 10.55 -11.52 9.38
N GLN A 42 11.34 -10.55 9.80
CA GLN A 42 11.32 -9.15 9.35
C GLN A 42 9.91 -8.54 9.21
N PRO A 43 9.04 -8.68 10.26
CA PRO A 43 7.70 -8.12 10.20
C PRO A 43 7.75 -6.61 10.00
N PHE A 44 6.85 -6.07 9.17
CA PHE A 44 6.81 -4.64 8.88
C PHE A 44 5.95 -3.90 9.92
N LEU A 45 6.58 -3.06 10.71
CA LEU A 45 5.97 -2.25 11.76
C LEU A 45 6.05 -0.75 11.43
N ASN A 46 5.28 -0.28 10.43
CA ASN A 46 5.21 1.14 10.04
C ASN A 46 6.58 1.81 9.80
N GLY A 47 7.47 1.14 9.07
CA GLY A 47 8.81 1.63 8.75
C GLY A 47 9.92 1.00 9.59
N GLU A 48 9.57 0.32 10.67
CA GLU A 48 10.49 -0.51 11.44
C GLU A 48 10.45 -1.97 10.96
N ARG A 49 11.59 -2.66 10.98
CA ARG A 49 11.70 -4.08 10.62
C ARG A 49 12.63 -4.77 11.61
N PRO A 50 12.13 -5.27 12.74
CA PRO A 50 12.91 -6.15 13.60
C PRO A 50 13.25 -7.45 12.84
N ASP A 51 14.45 -7.99 13.02
CA ASP A 51 14.90 -9.14 12.24
C ASP A 51 14.03 -10.37 12.50
N ILE A 52 13.77 -10.69 13.78
CA ILE A 52 12.92 -11.83 14.16
C ILE A 52 12.07 -11.45 15.38
N VAL A 53 10.79 -11.82 15.34
CA VAL A 53 9.90 -11.78 16.50
C VAL A 53 9.35 -13.18 16.74
N VAL A 54 9.51 -13.69 17.97
CA VAL A 54 8.92 -14.96 18.40
C VAL A 54 7.74 -14.67 19.32
N LEU A 55 6.59 -15.25 19.01
CA LEU A 55 5.34 -15.09 19.74
C LEU A 55 4.89 -16.45 20.30
N ARG A 56 4.40 -16.47 21.54
CA ARG A 56 3.81 -17.66 22.15
C ARG A 56 2.55 -17.28 22.91
N LYS A 57 1.44 -17.92 22.55
CA LYS A 57 0.14 -17.68 23.17
C LYS A 57 0.20 -17.96 24.68
N LYS A 58 -0.36 -17.06 25.51
CA LYS A 58 -0.31 -17.03 27.00
C LYS A 58 1.06 -16.73 27.62
N TYR A 59 2.14 -16.63 26.86
CA TYR A 59 3.50 -16.41 27.37
C TYR A 59 4.06 -15.03 27.06
N GLY A 60 3.82 -14.50 25.86
CA GLY A 60 4.32 -13.20 25.43
C GLY A 60 5.04 -13.23 24.09
N ALA A 61 5.87 -12.21 23.87
CA ALA A 61 6.69 -12.10 22.67
C ALA A 61 8.16 -11.81 23.01
N VAL A 62 9.07 -12.17 22.11
CA VAL A 62 10.48 -11.72 22.17
C VAL A 62 10.91 -11.18 20.81
N ILE A 63 11.46 -9.97 20.80
CA ILE A 63 12.03 -9.30 19.62
C ILE A 63 13.53 -9.60 19.63
N ILE A 64 14.06 -10.05 18.50
CA ILE A 64 15.46 -10.43 18.35
C ILE A 64 16.08 -9.64 17.20
N GLU A 65 17.13 -8.92 17.50
CA GLU A 65 18.00 -8.30 16.51
C GLU A 65 19.21 -9.20 16.24
N VAL A 66 19.55 -9.43 14.99
CA VAL A 66 20.63 -10.32 14.55
C VAL A 66 21.81 -9.52 14.03
N LYS A 67 23.01 -9.86 14.44
CA LYS A 67 24.23 -9.20 13.95
C LYS A 67 25.29 -10.21 13.55
N ASP A 68 25.74 -10.11 12.29
CA ASP A 68 26.85 -10.88 11.73
C ASP A 68 28.20 -10.18 11.96
N TRP A 69 28.35 -9.54 13.13
CA TRP A 69 29.52 -8.74 13.44
C TRP A 69 30.58 -9.54 14.19
N GLU A 70 31.82 -9.33 13.80
CA GLU A 70 32.99 -9.71 14.57
C GLU A 70 33.30 -8.59 15.54
N LEU A 71 32.92 -8.73 16.82
CA LEU A 71 33.00 -7.67 17.82
C LEU A 71 34.43 -7.15 18.03
N GLY A 72 35.42 -7.97 17.73
CA GLY A 72 36.83 -7.55 17.72
C GLY A 72 37.13 -6.37 16.80
N SER A 73 36.32 -6.16 15.76
CA SER A 73 36.44 -5.05 14.81
C SER A 73 35.76 -3.76 15.27
N TYR A 74 35.07 -3.78 16.42
CA TYR A 74 34.25 -2.67 16.92
C TYR A 74 34.80 -2.16 18.28
N ARG A 75 34.43 -0.92 18.60
CA ARG A 75 34.62 -0.33 19.93
C ARG A 75 33.39 0.47 20.33
N ILE A 76 33.14 0.58 21.62
CA ILE A 76 32.10 1.42 22.19
C ILE A 76 32.79 2.52 23.00
N ASP A 77 32.36 3.77 22.83
CA ASP A 77 32.88 4.87 23.63
C ASP A 77 32.14 5.00 24.98
N LYS A 78 32.58 5.92 25.82
CA LYS A 78 32.02 6.19 27.16
C LYS A 78 30.55 6.71 27.12
N TRP A 79 30.07 7.13 25.96
CA TRP A 79 28.67 7.56 25.75
C TRP A 79 27.80 6.46 25.12
N GLY A 80 28.34 5.26 24.94
CA GLY A 80 27.64 4.11 24.33
C GLY A 80 27.48 4.21 22.81
N GLN A 81 28.31 5.01 22.14
CA GLN A 81 28.33 5.08 20.68
C GLN A 81 29.27 3.99 20.12
N TRP A 82 28.82 3.37 19.07
CA TRP A 82 29.52 2.28 18.40
C TRP A 82 30.37 2.79 17.24
N TYR A 83 31.59 2.28 17.10
CA TYR A 83 32.53 2.64 16.05
C TYR A 83 33.17 1.39 15.44
N VAL A 84 33.41 1.40 14.13
CA VAL A 84 34.32 0.45 13.48
C VAL A 84 35.75 0.90 13.73
N LYS A 85 36.65 0.03 14.18
CA LYS A 85 38.05 0.40 14.54
C LYS A 85 38.83 0.98 13.36
N LYS A 86 38.51 0.61 12.12
CA LYS A 86 39.14 1.11 10.89
C LYS A 86 38.57 2.42 10.37
N ASP A 87 37.33 2.78 10.80
CA ASP A 87 36.63 3.98 10.39
C ASP A 87 36.44 4.94 11.56
N ASN A 88 36.72 6.23 11.33
CA ASN A 88 36.58 7.25 12.37
C ASN A 88 35.14 7.75 12.57
N GLY A 89 34.18 7.25 11.81
CA GLY A 89 32.77 7.63 11.91
C GLY A 89 31.95 6.73 12.85
N PRO A 90 30.97 7.25 13.56
CA PRO A 90 30.08 6.44 14.39
C PRO A 90 29.19 5.53 13.54
N ILE A 91 28.92 4.33 14.04
CA ILE A 91 27.87 3.48 13.46
C ILE A 91 26.52 4.14 13.76
N LYS A 92 25.64 4.22 12.76
CA LYS A 92 24.34 4.87 12.91
C LYS A 92 23.42 4.20 13.92
N GLU A 93 23.55 2.90 14.16
CA GLU A 93 22.64 2.12 14.99
C GLU A 93 23.35 1.21 15.98
N CYS A 94 23.06 1.41 17.26
CA CYS A 94 23.46 0.52 18.34
C CYS A 94 22.42 -0.62 18.44
N PRO A 95 22.81 -1.91 18.32
CA PRO A 95 21.87 -3.04 18.35
C PRO A 95 21.02 -3.09 19.62
N LEU A 96 21.61 -2.70 20.76
CA LEU A 96 20.89 -2.65 22.04
C LEU A 96 19.78 -1.59 22.04
N LYS A 97 20.07 -0.39 21.50
CA LYS A 97 19.09 0.68 21.35
C LYS A 97 18.02 0.32 20.33
N GLN A 98 18.41 -0.30 19.22
CA GLN A 98 17.53 -0.72 18.14
C GLN A 98 16.44 -1.67 18.66
N VAL A 99 16.83 -2.76 19.34
CA VAL A 99 15.86 -3.75 19.84
C VAL A 99 14.96 -3.19 20.94
N VAL A 100 15.44 -2.26 21.77
CA VAL A 100 14.64 -1.56 22.77
C VAL A 100 13.66 -0.58 22.13
N ASN A 101 14.07 0.11 21.06
CA ASN A 101 13.19 1.00 20.30
C ASN A 101 12.03 0.22 19.70
N TYR A 102 12.28 -0.92 19.04
CA TYR A 102 11.20 -1.78 18.53
C TYR A 102 10.21 -2.18 19.63
N LYS A 103 10.73 -2.59 20.79
CA LYS A 103 9.88 -2.91 21.92
C LYS A 103 9.03 -1.71 22.36
N ASN A 104 9.62 -0.54 22.52
CA ASN A 104 8.89 0.67 22.91
C ASN A 104 7.85 1.05 21.86
N SER A 105 8.20 0.99 20.57
CA SER A 105 7.28 1.28 19.47
C SER A 105 6.07 0.34 19.46
N MET A 106 6.25 -0.95 19.81
CA MET A 106 5.11 -1.86 19.97
C MET A 106 4.16 -1.41 21.08
N TYR A 107 4.67 -0.88 22.20
CA TYR A 107 3.82 -0.35 23.28
C TYR A 107 3.19 0.98 22.93
N ASP A 108 3.96 1.89 22.37
CA ASP A 108 3.57 3.29 22.27
C ASP A 108 2.76 3.58 21.00
N TRP A 109 2.95 2.78 19.93
CA TRP A 109 2.40 3.06 18.59
C TRP A 109 1.68 1.90 17.91
N HIS A 110 2.18 0.66 18.04
CA HIS A 110 1.70 -0.42 17.18
C HIS A 110 0.52 -1.19 17.78
N ILE A 111 0.51 -1.45 19.07
CA ILE A 111 -0.54 -2.25 19.72
C ILE A 111 -1.49 -1.34 20.50
N GLU A 112 -2.71 -1.20 20.01
CA GLU A 112 -3.72 -0.33 20.62
C GLU A 112 -4.10 -0.77 22.04
N GLY A 113 -4.09 0.20 22.96
CA GLY A 113 -4.40 -0.02 24.38
C GLY A 113 -3.25 -0.57 25.22
N LEU A 114 -2.12 -0.96 24.59
CA LEU A 114 -1.00 -1.56 25.34
C LEU A 114 -0.20 -0.51 26.14
N LEU A 115 -0.13 0.73 25.65
CA LEU A 115 0.47 1.85 26.38
C LEU A 115 -0.29 2.14 27.69
N GLU A 116 -1.62 2.24 27.62
CA GLU A 116 -2.47 2.48 28.79
C GLU A 116 -2.33 1.36 29.82
N GLN A 117 -2.33 0.12 29.35
CA GLN A 117 -2.12 -1.05 30.23
C GLN A 117 -0.74 -1.00 30.91
N LYS A 118 0.31 -0.63 30.18
CA LYS A 118 1.67 -0.43 30.73
C LYS A 118 1.71 0.69 31.79
N ILE A 119 0.99 1.79 31.57
CA ILE A 119 0.92 2.91 32.51
C ILE A 119 0.21 2.49 33.80
N LEU A 120 -0.91 1.77 33.67
CA LEU A 120 -1.70 1.29 34.81
C LEU A 120 -0.99 0.19 35.60
N ASN A 121 -0.27 -0.69 34.91
CA ASN A 121 0.44 -1.80 35.53
C ASN A 121 1.77 -2.08 34.82
N LYS A 122 2.88 -1.69 35.45
CA LYS A 122 4.25 -1.84 34.93
C LYS A 122 4.63 -3.28 34.55
N LYS A 123 3.93 -4.29 35.07
CA LYS A 123 4.19 -5.71 34.72
C LYS A 123 3.90 -6.00 33.25
N TYR A 124 3.01 -5.23 32.60
CA TYR A 124 2.77 -5.36 31.15
C TYR A 124 4.04 -5.16 30.32
N TYR A 125 4.97 -4.30 30.74
CA TYR A 125 6.23 -4.06 30.02
C TYR A 125 7.12 -5.32 29.91
N GLY A 126 6.90 -6.32 30.77
CA GLY A 126 7.60 -7.61 30.73
C GLY A 126 7.02 -8.63 29.74
N LEU A 127 5.86 -8.34 29.13
CA LEU A 127 5.19 -9.25 28.20
C LEU A 127 5.91 -9.34 26.85
N ILE A 128 6.54 -8.26 26.42
CA ILE A 128 7.41 -8.22 25.25
C ILE A 128 8.85 -8.13 25.76
N LYS A 129 9.66 -9.13 25.45
CA LYS A 129 11.07 -9.18 25.78
C LYS A 129 11.90 -8.83 24.56
N CYS A 130 13.18 -8.55 24.73
CA CYS A 130 14.08 -8.26 23.63
C CYS A 130 15.46 -8.85 23.85
N GLY A 131 16.17 -9.08 22.76
CA GLY A 131 17.54 -9.58 22.79
C GLY A 131 18.30 -9.35 21.49
N VAL A 132 19.60 -9.56 21.56
CA VAL A 132 20.53 -9.45 20.43
C VAL A 132 21.27 -10.76 20.25
N TYR A 133 21.26 -11.27 19.04
CA TYR A 133 21.99 -12.48 18.66
C TYR A 133 23.21 -12.10 17.81
N PHE A 134 24.40 -12.42 18.30
CA PHE A 134 25.67 -12.23 17.59
C PHE A 134 26.12 -13.52 16.94
N HIS A 135 25.89 -13.65 15.64
CA HIS A 135 26.11 -14.90 14.91
C HIS A 135 27.58 -15.35 14.87
N LYS A 136 28.51 -14.41 14.78
CA LYS A 136 29.95 -14.73 14.69
C LYS A 136 30.64 -14.83 16.04
N GLU A 137 29.95 -14.56 17.14
CA GLU A 137 30.53 -14.53 18.48
C GLU A 137 29.99 -15.64 19.38
N LEU A 138 30.78 -15.99 20.39
CA LEU A 138 30.29 -16.77 21.53
C LEU A 138 29.56 -15.86 22.52
N GLU A 139 28.57 -16.37 23.24
CA GLU A 139 27.82 -15.58 24.24
C GLU A 139 28.73 -14.88 25.24
N VAL A 140 29.75 -15.60 25.71
CA VAL A 140 30.71 -15.09 26.70
C VAL A 140 31.46 -13.87 26.12
N ASN A 141 31.93 -13.94 24.88
CA ASN A 141 32.65 -12.83 24.23
C ASN A 141 31.75 -11.63 24.04
N ALA A 142 30.48 -11.86 23.58
CA ALA A 142 29.50 -10.79 23.40
C ALA A 142 29.19 -10.08 24.72
N LYS A 143 28.97 -10.84 25.80
CA LYS A 143 28.75 -10.28 27.14
C LYS A 143 29.92 -9.51 27.68
N ASN A 144 31.14 -10.02 27.51
CA ASN A 144 32.35 -9.33 27.93
C ASN A 144 32.56 -8.02 27.15
N PHE A 145 32.28 -8.00 25.86
CA PHE A 145 32.35 -6.80 25.04
C PHE A 145 31.30 -5.73 25.48
N LEU A 146 30.16 -6.16 26.00
CA LEU A 146 29.05 -5.31 26.43
C LEU A 146 29.02 -5.02 27.94
N ILE A 147 30.11 -5.35 28.68
CA ILE A 147 30.12 -5.32 30.15
C ILE A 147 29.81 -3.94 30.75
N GLU A 148 30.19 -2.87 30.04
CA GLU A 148 29.94 -1.48 30.45
C GLU A 148 28.57 -0.93 29.94
N GLN A 149 27.81 -1.74 29.22
CA GLN A 149 26.51 -1.33 28.65
C GLN A 149 25.35 -1.78 29.54
N ASP A 150 24.26 -1.00 29.53
CA ASP A 150 23.03 -1.42 30.21
C ASP A 150 22.29 -2.51 29.41
N THR A 151 22.56 -3.75 29.78
CA THR A 151 21.92 -4.95 29.18
C THR A 151 20.89 -5.60 30.10
N LYS A 152 20.54 -4.96 31.22
CA LYS A 152 19.69 -5.56 32.28
C LYS A 152 18.39 -6.22 31.79
N PHE A 153 17.79 -5.67 30.75
CA PHE A 153 16.52 -6.14 30.20
C PHE A 153 16.64 -6.69 28.78
N ILE A 154 17.87 -6.92 28.31
CA ILE A 154 18.19 -7.39 26.97
C ILE A 154 18.88 -8.74 27.08
N HIS A 155 18.32 -9.76 26.41
CA HIS A 155 18.97 -11.05 26.30
C HIS A 155 20.13 -10.96 25.28
N ILE A 156 21.28 -11.49 25.64
CA ILE A 156 22.44 -11.57 24.73
C ILE A 156 22.71 -13.03 24.44
N TRP A 157 22.76 -13.37 23.16
CA TRP A 157 23.09 -14.71 22.69
C TRP A 157 24.26 -14.67 21.70
N GLY A 158 25.06 -15.70 21.73
CA GLY A 158 26.08 -15.99 20.72
C GLY A 158 25.69 -17.23 19.91
N ARG A 159 26.53 -17.61 18.95
CA ARG A 159 26.30 -18.80 18.11
C ARG A 159 26.18 -20.10 18.90
N ASP A 160 26.80 -20.19 20.05
CA ASP A 160 26.81 -21.32 20.97
C ASP A 160 25.55 -21.41 21.84
N THR A 161 24.73 -20.37 21.88
CA THR A 161 23.57 -20.27 22.78
C THR A 161 22.27 -19.87 22.08
N SER A 162 22.21 -19.93 20.78
CA SER A 162 21.01 -19.66 19.97
C SER A 162 19.80 -20.50 20.39
N ASN A 163 20.03 -21.74 20.86
CA ASN A 163 19.01 -22.63 21.39
C ASN A 163 18.37 -22.11 22.70
N LYS A 164 19.04 -21.26 23.46
CA LYS A 164 18.50 -20.67 24.70
C LYS A 164 17.38 -19.65 24.47
N VAL A 165 17.10 -19.26 23.23
CA VAL A 165 15.94 -18.42 22.89
C VAL A 165 14.65 -19.07 23.36
N SER A 166 14.52 -20.41 23.30
CA SER A 166 13.39 -21.16 23.81
C SER A 166 13.12 -20.93 25.30
N ASN A 167 14.13 -20.58 26.08
CA ASN A 167 14.02 -20.37 27.53
C ASN A 167 13.44 -19.00 27.90
N VAL A 168 13.18 -18.14 26.93
CA VAL A 168 12.68 -16.77 27.19
C VAL A 168 11.18 -16.76 27.47
N LEU A 169 10.41 -17.56 26.72
CA LEU A 169 8.94 -17.62 26.82
C LEU A 169 8.48 -18.93 27.50
N VAL A 170 8.98 -19.21 28.70
CA VAL A 170 8.69 -20.45 29.45
C VAL A 170 7.67 -20.27 30.57
N LYS A 171 7.40 -19.05 31.01
CA LYS A 171 6.49 -18.75 32.11
C LYS A 171 5.21 -18.10 31.57
N GLU A 172 4.07 -18.72 31.84
CA GLU A 172 2.76 -18.14 31.52
C GLU A 172 2.52 -16.83 32.25
N SER A 173 1.77 -15.94 31.61
CA SER A 173 1.35 -14.68 32.17
C SER A 173 -0.16 -14.49 31.99
N SER A 174 -0.89 -14.36 33.07
CA SER A 174 -2.33 -14.04 33.05
C SER A 174 -2.62 -12.67 32.43
N LEU A 175 -1.61 -11.80 32.30
CA LEU A 175 -1.72 -10.50 31.63
C LEU A 175 -1.65 -10.62 30.10
N PHE A 176 -1.13 -11.74 29.59
CA PHE A 176 -1.05 -11.99 28.15
C PHE A 176 -2.31 -12.73 27.68
N THR A 177 -3.41 -11.96 27.58
CA THR A 177 -4.73 -12.48 27.21
C THR A 177 -4.77 -12.91 25.75
N ASP A 178 -5.77 -13.73 25.40
CA ASP A 178 -6.02 -14.13 24.00
C ASP A 178 -6.27 -12.91 23.10
N GLU A 179 -6.97 -11.88 23.60
CA GLU A 179 -7.19 -10.63 22.87
C GLU A 179 -5.86 -9.91 22.55
N LEU A 180 -4.96 -9.81 23.53
CA LEU A 180 -3.66 -9.19 23.33
C LEU A 180 -2.78 -9.99 22.38
N TYR A 181 -2.82 -11.34 22.49
CA TYR A 181 -2.13 -12.22 21.55
C TYR A 181 -2.59 -11.99 20.11
N GLU A 182 -3.90 -11.97 19.84
CA GLU A 182 -4.44 -11.74 18.50
C GLU A 182 -4.09 -10.35 17.96
N LYS A 183 -4.11 -9.31 18.80
CA LYS A 183 -3.65 -7.96 18.42
C LYS A 183 -2.18 -7.94 17.99
N ILE A 184 -1.31 -8.58 18.76
CA ILE A 184 0.12 -8.65 18.45
C ILE A 184 0.33 -9.48 17.19
N LYS A 185 -0.28 -10.66 17.09
CA LYS A 185 -0.18 -11.54 15.93
C LYS A 185 -0.62 -10.82 14.65
N SER A 186 -1.78 -10.17 14.65
CA SER A 186 -2.29 -9.45 13.48
C SER A 186 -1.38 -8.29 13.05
N CYS A 187 -0.65 -7.67 14.00
CA CYS A 187 0.32 -6.63 13.68
C CYS A 187 1.61 -7.19 13.06
N LEU A 188 2.02 -8.40 13.47
CA LEU A 188 3.25 -9.04 13.00
C LEU A 188 3.08 -9.84 11.69
N MET A 189 1.84 -10.26 11.37
CA MET A 189 1.56 -11.05 10.17
C MET A 189 1.99 -10.30 8.91
N PRO A 190 2.69 -10.96 7.99
CA PRO A 190 3.03 -10.36 6.72
C PRO A 190 1.74 -10.11 5.91
N SER A 191 1.55 -8.88 5.46
CA SER A 191 0.48 -8.57 4.54
C SER A 191 0.82 -9.11 3.14
N PHE A 192 -0.21 -9.34 2.33
CA PHE A 192 0.00 -9.74 0.94
C PHE A 192 0.84 -8.69 0.19
N HIS A 193 0.52 -7.40 0.39
CA HIS A 193 1.25 -6.31 -0.24
C HIS A 193 2.73 -6.28 0.15
N ASP A 194 3.06 -6.55 1.42
CA ASP A 194 4.44 -6.63 1.89
C ASP A 194 5.19 -7.82 1.27
N LEU A 195 4.55 -8.99 1.24
CA LEU A 195 5.11 -10.19 0.60
C LEU A 195 5.34 -10.01 -0.90
N GLU A 196 4.42 -9.32 -1.60
CA GLU A 196 4.54 -9.06 -3.02
C GLU A 196 5.65 -8.05 -3.32
N SER A 197 5.74 -6.96 -2.57
CA SER A 197 6.82 -5.97 -2.73
C SER A 197 8.19 -6.56 -2.41
N GLY A 198 8.26 -7.60 -1.57
CA GLY A 198 9.47 -8.36 -1.27
C GLY A 198 9.98 -9.24 -2.43
N LYS A 199 9.15 -9.57 -3.42
CA LYS A 199 9.52 -10.46 -4.54
C LYS A 199 10.00 -9.70 -5.76
N GLU A 200 10.94 -10.30 -6.51
CA GLU A 200 11.35 -9.73 -7.78
C GLU A 200 10.23 -9.89 -8.83
N PRO A 201 9.81 -8.79 -9.51
CA PRO A 201 8.77 -8.88 -10.51
C PRO A 201 9.17 -9.72 -11.70
N ILE A 202 8.32 -10.64 -12.13
CA ILE A 202 8.49 -11.43 -13.34
C ILE A 202 7.77 -10.72 -14.48
N TYR A 203 8.52 -10.24 -15.47
CA TYR A 203 7.98 -9.56 -16.64
C TYR A 203 7.77 -10.52 -17.80
N ASN A 204 6.60 -10.45 -18.44
CA ASN A 204 6.36 -11.16 -19.69
C ASN A 204 7.12 -10.54 -20.88
N LYS A 205 7.08 -11.19 -22.05
CA LYS A 205 7.78 -10.74 -23.27
C LYS A 205 7.38 -9.32 -23.68
N LYS A 206 6.08 -8.98 -23.62
CA LYS A 206 5.57 -7.66 -24.01
C LYS A 206 5.98 -6.59 -23.00
N GLN A 207 5.86 -6.88 -21.71
CA GLN A 207 6.34 -5.99 -20.67
C GLN A 207 7.85 -5.73 -20.82
N LYS A 208 8.68 -6.77 -21.03
CA LYS A 208 10.14 -6.63 -21.25
C LYS A 208 10.47 -5.68 -22.40
N GLN A 209 9.69 -5.70 -23.49
CA GLN A 209 9.86 -4.73 -24.58
C GLN A 209 9.54 -3.29 -24.15
N LEU A 210 8.49 -3.12 -23.34
CA LEU A 210 8.03 -1.81 -22.89
C LEU A 210 8.87 -1.22 -21.74
N LEU A 211 9.66 -2.03 -21.03
CA LEU A 211 10.63 -1.57 -20.03
C LEU A 211 11.79 -0.79 -20.67
N GLN A 212 12.07 -1.00 -21.96
CA GLN A 212 13.19 -0.36 -22.62
C GLN A 212 12.94 1.14 -22.76
N SER A 213 13.86 1.93 -22.24
CA SER A 213 13.86 3.38 -22.40
C SER A 213 14.43 3.79 -23.75
N SER A 214 13.80 4.75 -24.38
CA SER A 214 14.25 5.32 -25.67
C SER A 214 13.77 6.76 -25.80
N SER A 215 14.37 7.55 -26.69
CA SER A 215 13.93 8.93 -26.98
C SER A 215 12.58 9.01 -27.73
N LYS A 216 11.87 7.91 -27.88
CA LYS A 216 10.57 7.88 -28.58
C LYS A 216 9.43 8.20 -27.64
N HIS A 217 8.44 8.93 -28.16
CA HIS A 217 7.17 9.12 -27.47
C HIS A 217 6.32 7.85 -27.62
N GLN A 218 5.74 7.37 -26.54
CA GLN A 218 4.94 6.13 -26.55
C GLN A 218 3.69 6.28 -25.68
N LYS A 219 2.62 5.59 -26.10
CA LYS A 219 1.42 5.43 -25.31
C LYS A 219 1.12 3.96 -25.09
N ILE A 220 0.81 3.61 -23.84
CA ILE A 220 0.64 2.25 -23.36
C ILE A 220 -0.74 2.16 -22.72
N LYS A 221 -1.63 1.33 -23.27
CA LYS A 221 -2.89 0.98 -22.63
C LYS A 221 -2.82 -0.45 -22.09
N GLY A 222 -3.56 -0.71 -21.04
CA GLY A 222 -3.60 -2.06 -20.50
C GLY A 222 -4.80 -2.26 -19.60
N VAL A 223 -5.29 -3.50 -19.63
CA VAL A 223 -6.39 -3.94 -18.77
C VAL A 223 -6.05 -3.76 -17.28
N ALA A 224 -7.06 -3.80 -16.43
CA ALA A 224 -6.85 -3.79 -14.98
C ALA A 224 -5.90 -4.93 -14.56
N GLY A 225 -4.90 -4.63 -13.75
CA GLY A 225 -3.91 -5.62 -13.30
C GLY A 225 -2.83 -6.02 -14.30
N SER A 226 -2.74 -5.36 -15.45
CA SER A 226 -1.71 -5.70 -16.47
C SER A 226 -0.28 -5.25 -16.13
N GLY A 227 -0.07 -4.62 -14.97
CA GLY A 227 1.24 -4.18 -14.51
C GLY A 227 1.74 -2.87 -15.14
N LYS A 228 0.84 -1.98 -15.58
CA LYS A 228 1.20 -0.66 -16.14
C LYS A 228 2.17 0.11 -15.23
N THR A 229 1.83 0.28 -13.96
CA THR A 229 2.66 1.01 -12.99
C THR A 229 3.99 0.30 -12.70
N LEU A 230 4.02 -1.03 -12.78
CA LEU A 230 5.24 -1.82 -12.67
C LEU A 230 6.19 -1.58 -13.85
N VAL A 231 5.62 -1.55 -15.07
CA VAL A 231 6.37 -1.17 -16.29
C VAL A 231 6.87 0.26 -16.18
N LEU A 232 6.03 1.20 -15.76
CA LEU A 232 6.41 2.60 -15.54
C LEU A 232 7.59 2.71 -14.59
N ALA A 233 7.50 2.10 -13.41
CA ALA A 233 8.53 2.18 -12.37
C ALA A 233 9.91 1.71 -12.87
N ARG A 234 9.96 0.54 -13.50
CA ARG A 234 11.22 0.02 -14.05
C ARG A 234 11.74 0.88 -15.20
N ARG A 235 10.85 1.34 -16.09
CA ARG A 235 11.22 2.19 -17.23
C ARG A 235 11.75 3.56 -16.80
N CYS A 236 11.22 4.15 -15.72
CA CYS A 236 11.74 5.38 -15.15
C CYS A 236 13.22 5.23 -14.73
N VAL A 237 13.57 4.13 -14.05
CA VAL A 237 14.96 3.84 -13.67
C VAL A 237 15.83 3.61 -14.90
N ASN A 238 15.32 2.89 -15.90
CA ASN A 238 16.03 2.68 -17.17
C ASN A 238 16.24 3.99 -17.94
N ALA A 239 15.27 4.92 -17.90
CA ALA A 239 15.41 6.24 -18.52
C ALA A 239 16.50 7.08 -17.84
N TYR A 240 16.52 7.10 -16.51
CA TYR A 240 17.61 7.73 -15.74
C TYR A 240 18.98 7.14 -16.10
N LYS A 241 19.09 5.80 -16.11
CA LYS A 241 20.36 5.13 -16.46
C LYS A 241 20.84 5.45 -17.87
N ARG A 242 19.91 5.58 -18.83
CA ARG A 242 20.23 5.93 -20.23
C ARG A 242 20.69 7.37 -20.39
N THR A 243 20.10 8.32 -19.65
CA THR A 243 20.28 9.76 -19.89
C THR A 243 21.16 10.44 -18.85
N GLY A 244 21.24 9.92 -17.63
CA GLY A 244 21.81 10.62 -16.47
C GLY A 244 20.99 11.85 -16.05
N GLY A 245 19.89 12.17 -16.74
CA GLY A 245 19.10 13.37 -16.56
C GLY A 245 17.90 13.16 -15.64
N ARG A 246 17.15 14.25 -15.40
CA ARG A 246 15.99 14.23 -14.50
C ARG A 246 14.80 13.50 -15.10
N VAL A 247 14.09 12.78 -14.26
CA VAL A 247 12.87 12.02 -14.59
C VAL A 247 11.67 12.59 -13.85
N LEU A 248 10.62 12.94 -14.57
CA LEU A 248 9.34 13.41 -14.01
C LEU A 248 8.28 12.33 -14.18
N VAL A 249 7.59 12.01 -13.08
CA VAL A 249 6.40 11.17 -13.10
C VAL A 249 5.20 11.97 -12.61
N LEU A 250 4.17 12.06 -13.43
CA LEU A 250 2.95 12.75 -13.12
C LEU A 250 1.77 11.80 -13.01
N THR A 251 0.91 12.08 -12.05
CA THR A 251 -0.39 11.42 -11.88
C THR A 251 -1.44 12.45 -11.51
N PHE A 252 -2.72 12.14 -11.72
CA PHE A 252 -3.81 12.98 -11.25
C PHE A 252 -4.19 12.65 -9.81
N ASN A 253 -4.15 11.37 -9.43
CA ASN A 253 -4.52 10.92 -8.09
C ASN A 253 -3.36 11.13 -7.08
N ILE A 254 -3.65 11.86 -5.99
CA ILE A 254 -2.66 12.19 -4.96
C ILE A 254 -2.09 10.92 -4.27
N THR A 255 -2.93 9.94 -3.96
CA THR A 255 -2.49 8.71 -3.28
C THR A 255 -1.58 7.85 -4.16
N LEU A 256 -1.80 7.85 -5.48
CA LEU A 256 -1.03 7.07 -6.44
C LEU A 256 0.45 7.46 -6.48
N ARG A 257 0.77 8.72 -6.14
CA ARG A 257 2.17 9.17 -5.98
C ARG A 257 2.98 8.27 -5.05
N ASN A 258 2.40 7.92 -3.92
CA ASN A 258 3.05 7.06 -2.92
C ASN A 258 3.24 5.64 -3.47
N TYR A 259 2.24 5.11 -4.17
CA TYR A 259 2.34 3.80 -4.82
C TYR A 259 3.44 3.77 -5.89
N ILE A 260 3.50 4.78 -6.75
CA ILE A 260 4.54 4.89 -7.78
C ILE A 260 5.94 4.96 -7.14
N LYS A 261 6.09 5.77 -6.07
CA LYS A 261 7.36 5.86 -5.33
C LYS A 261 7.78 4.50 -4.76
N ASP A 262 6.84 3.77 -4.17
CA ASP A 262 7.05 2.42 -3.66
C ASP A 262 7.51 1.46 -4.76
N ARG A 263 6.80 1.46 -5.91
CA ARG A 263 7.16 0.63 -7.08
C ARG A 263 8.52 0.98 -7.68
N ILE A 264 8.93 2.25 -7.71
CA ILE A 264 10.27 2.65 -8.16
C ILE A 264 11.33 2.20 -7.14
N SER A 265 11.05 2.30 -5.84
CA SER A 265 11.92 1.77 -4.79
C SER A 265 12.14 0.27 -4.90
N ASP A 266 11.13 -0.48 -5.33
CA ASP A 266 11.20 -1.93 -5.52
C ASP A 266 12.12 -2.36 -6.67
N VAL A 267 12.51 -1.46 -7.55
CA VAL A 267 13.46 -1.76 -8.62
C VAL A 267 14.84 -2.09 -8.05
N ARG A 268 15.18 -1.53 -6.86
CA ARG A 268 16.39 -1.83 -6.08
C ARG A 268 17.70 -1.82 -6.87
N GLU A 269 17.84 -0.79 -7.70
CA GLU A 269 19.07 -0.48 -8.40
C GLU A 269 19.63 0.83 -7.85
N ASP A 270 20.93 1.02 -7.96
CA ASP A 270 21.58 2.27 -7.54
C ASP A 270 21.17 3.40 -8.48
N PHE A 271 20.45 4.37 -7.93
CA PHE A 271 20.10 5.63 -8.58
C PHE A 271 19.90 6.73 -7.54
N ASP A 272 20.19 7.96 -7.93
CA ASP A 272 19.99 9.11 -7.06
C ASP A 272 18.54 9.60 -7.13
N TRP A 273 17.83 9.50 -6.01
CA TRP A 273 16.46 9.96 -5.85
C TRP A 273 16.26 11.46 -6.13
N SER A 274 17.32 12.28 -6.01
CA SER A 274 17.24 13.71 -6.33
C SER A 274 16.89 13.98 -7.79
N ASN A 275 17.13 13.02 -8.68
CA ASN A 275 16.79 13.09 -10.10
C ASN A 275 15.37 12.62 -10.42
N PHE A 276 14.61 12.16 -9.43
CA PHE A 276 13.23 11.71 -9.63
C PHE A 276 12.24 12.67 -8.98
N GLU A 277 11.34 13.23 -9.77
CA GLU A 277 10.24 14.05 -9.28
C GLU A 277 8.91 13.35 -9.55
N ILE A 278 8.19 12.98 -8.47
CA ILE A 278 6.89 12.29 -8.54
C ILE A 278 5.84 13.20 -7.91
N LYS A 279 4.94 13.74 -8.72
CA LYS A 279 3.92 14.71 -8.27
C LYS A 279 2.57 14.48 -8.94
N HIS A 280 1.50 14.93 -8.31
CA HIS A 280 0.26 15.11 -9.03
C HIS A 280 0.28 16.43 -9.82
N TYR A 281 -0.44 16.47 -10.95
CA TYR A 281 -0.38 17.55 -11.93
C TYR A 281 -0.51 18.97 -11.33
N HIS A 282 -1.58 19.23 -10.58
CA HIS A 282 -1.84 20.59 -10.06
C HIS A 282 -0.75 21.09 -9.09
N LEU A 283 -0.21 20.20 -8.24
CA LEU A 283 0.89 20.57 -7.36
C LEU A 283 2.16 20.86 -8.17
N PHE A 284 2.43 20.07 -9.20
CA PHE A 284 3.58 20.27 -10.08
C PHE A 284 3.49 21.66 -10.74
N ILE A 285 2.39 21.97 -11.42
CA ILE A 285 2.18 23.26 -12.08
C ILE A 285 2.24 24.41 -11.06
N SER A 286 1.53 24.30 -9.93
CA SER A 286 1.54 25.35 -8.89
C SER A 286 2.95 25.61 -8.35
N SER A 287 3.75 24.55 -8.14
CA SER A 287 5.13 24.72 -7.66
C SER A 287 6.02 25.39 -8.70
N LYS A 288 5.85 25.03 -9.99
CA LYS A 288 6.61 25.65 -11.09
C LYS A 288 6.19 27.12 -11.34
N CYS A 289 4.90 27.43 -11.24
CA CYS A 289 4.44 28.82 -11.29
C CYS A 289 5.04 29.66 -10.16
N LYS A 290 5.05 29.13 -8.92
CA LYS A 290 5.65 29.82 -7.78
C LYS A 290 7.16 30.04 -7.97
N GLU A 291 7.87 29.06 -8.49
CA GLU A 291 9.31 29.12 -8.79
C GLU A 291 9.64 30.25 -9.77
N HIS A 292 8.75 30.50 -10.75
CA HIS A 292 8.93 31.52 -11.79
C HIS A 292 8.14 32.81 -11.55
N GLY A 293 7.50 32.98 -10.38
CA GLY A 293 6.74 34.20 -10.06
C GLY A 293 5.43 34.36 -10.83
N ILE A 294 4.87 33.26 -11.37
CA ILE A 294 3.61 33.25 -12.11
C ILE A 294 2.44 33.14 -11.14
N LYS A 295 1.47 34.05 -11.24
CA LYS A 295 0.24 33.99 -10.43
C LYS A 295 -0.71 32.90 -10.97
N VAL A 296 -1.12 31.95 -10.11
CA VAL A 296 -2.03 30.88 -10.46
C VAL A 296 -3.48 31.27 -10.16
N THR A 297 -4.36 31.06 -11.13
CA THR A 297 -5.83 31.14 -11.01
C THR A 297 -6.44 29.79 -11.37
N LEU A 298 -7.74 29.60 -11.20
CA LEU A 298 -8.41 28.34 -11.56
C LEU A 298 -8.24 27.97 -13.04
N GLY A 299 -8.31 28.97 -13.96
CA GLY A 299 -8.10 28.75 -15.41
C GLY A 299 -6.65 28.53 -15.81
N SER A 300 -5.67 28.84 -14.95
CA SER A 300 -4.24 28.74 -15.30
C SER A 300 -3.80 27.30 -15.61
N PHE A 301 -4.46 26.31 -15.05
CA PHE A 301 -4.06 24.91 -15.26
C PHE A 301 -4.32 24.40 -16.68
N GLU A 302 -5.18 25.07 -17.45
CA GLU A 302 -5.53 24.73 -18.83
C GLU A 302 -4.94 25.72 -19.86
N ASP A 303 -4.30 26.77 -19.37
CA ASP A 303 -3.68 27.77 -20.23
C ASP A 303 -2.37 27.25 -20.83
N THR A 304 -2.42 26.86 -22.10
CA THR A 304 -1.25 26.39 -22.86
C THR A 304 -0.17 27.46 -23.08
N GLY A 305 -0.46 28.72 -22.75
CA GLY A 305 0.46 29.84 -22.75
C GLY A 305 1.06 30.17 -21.38
N LEU A 306 0.67 29.45 -20.30
CA LEU A 306 0.99 29.75 -18.90
C LEU A 306 2.47 30.07 -18.63
N PHE A 307 3.38 29.40 -19.28
CA PHE A 307 4.83 29.57 -19.10
C PHE A 307 5.49 30.39 -20.24
N SER A 308 4.72 30.99 -21.13
CA SER A 308 5.26 31.87 -22.17
C SER A 308 6.04 33.05 -21.56
N GLY A 309 7.22 33.29 -22.05
CA GLY A 309 8.12 34.33 -21.51
C GLY A 309 9.09 33.86 -20.41
N VAL A 310 8.91 32.66 -19.83
CA VAL A 310 9.85 32.08 -18.88
C VAL A 310 10.47 30.77 -19.38
N GLU A 311 10.16 30.33 -20.58
CA GLU A 311 10.52 29.03 -21.18
C GLU A 311 12.01 28.71 -21.10
N ARG A 312 12.89 29.71 -21.30
CA ARG A 312 14.35 29.55 -21.26
C ARG A 312 14.91 29.32 -19.85
N ARG A 313 14.12 29.64 -18.82
CA ARG A 313 14.51 29.51 -17.42
C ARG A 313 13.96 28.21 -16.77
N ILE A 314 13.06 27.54 -17.48
CA ILE A 314 12.45 26.30 -16.98
C ILE A 314 13.45 25.17 -17.13
N GLU A 315 13.73 24.51 -16.02
CA GLU A 315 14.52 23.28 -15.98
C GLU A 315 13.68 22.13 -16.57
N LYS A 316 14.26 21.45 -17.57
CA LYS A 316 13.59 20.40 -18.31
C LYS A 316 13.94 19.00 -17.80
N TYR A 317 13.15 18.03 -18.22
CA TYR A 317 13.31 16.63 -17.85
C TYR A 317 13.67 15.81 -19.09
N SER A 318 14.65 14.92 -18.96
CA SER A 318 15.08 14.01 -20.02
C SER A 318 14.06 12.89 -20.29
N ALA A 319 13.20 12.61 -19.30
CA ALA A 319 12.08 11.68 -19.46
C ALA A 319 10.87 12.12 -18.62
N ILE A 320 9.69 12.06 -19.22
CA ILE A 320 8.41 12.36 -18.55
C ILE A 320 7.45 11.18 -18.74
N PHE A 321 6.88 10.73 -17.64
CA PHE A 321 5.89 9.67 -17.59
C PHE A 321 4.59 10.20 -16.99
N ILE A 322 3.45 9.91 -17.62
CA ILE A 322 2.13 10.24 -17.08
C ILE A 322 1.37 8.95 -16.86
N ASP A 323 1.03 8.65 -15.61
CA ASP A 323 0.19 7.51 -15.25
C ASP A 323 -1.27 7.95 -15.14
N GLU A 324 -2.20 7.01 -15.45
CA GLU A 324 -3.64 7.25 -15.51
C GLU A 324 -4.02 8.43 -16.42
N ILE A 325 -3.50 8.41 -17.67
CA ILE A 325 -3.65 9.51 -18.61
C ILE A 325 -5.12 9.86 -18.93
N GLN A 326 -6.05 8.93 -18.76
CA GLN A 326 -7.48 9.15 -18.95
C GLN A 326 -8.06 10.18 -17.95
N ASP A 327 -7.36 10.48 -16.85
CA ASP A 327 -7.76 11.50 -15.90
C ASP A 327 -7.24 12.91 -16.28
N PHE A 328 -6.34 12.99 -17.28
CA PHE A 328 -5.71 14.23 -17.71
C PHE A 328 -6.51 14.92 -18.81
N LYS A 329 -6.65 16.24 -18.70
CA LYS A 329 -7.10 17.07 -19.83
C LYS A 329 -6.03 17.14 -20.91
N PHE A 330 -6.44 17.34 -22.15
CA PHE A 330 -5.53 17.41 -23.29
C PHE A 330 -4.55 18.59 -23.19
N GLU A 331 -5.03 19.74 -22.72
CA GLU A 331 -4.24 20.97 -22.51
C GLU A 331 -3.11 20.74 -21.49
N TRP A 332 -3.36 19.90 -20.47
CA TRP A 332 -2.34 19.58 -19.47
C TRP A 332 -1.17 18.81 -20.08
N GLN A 333 -1.45 17.90 -21.00
CA GLN A 333 -0.41 17.16 -21.72
C GLN A 333 0.40 18.10 -22.63
N GLN A 334 -0.27 19.07 -23.28
CA GLN A 334 0.38 20.08 -24.12
C GLN A 334 1.33 20.94 -23.29
N ILE A 335 0.89 21.47 -22.14
CA ILE A 335 1.71 22.26 -21.22
C ILE A 335 2.96 21.48 -20.81
N ILE A 336 2.78 20.24 -20.34
CA ILE A 336 3.89 19.38 -19.88
C ILE A 336 4.89 19.13 -21.00
N LYS A 337 4.42 18.72 -22.16
CA LYS A 337 5.27 18.39 -23.30
C LYS A 337 6.02 19.63 -23.84
N LYS A 338 5.34 20.77 -23.94
CA LYS A 338 5.91 22.01 -24.50
C LYS A 338 6.99 22.62 -23.60
N TYR A 339 6.72 22.72 -22.31
CA TYR A 339 7.58 23.51 -21.42
C TYR A 339 8.59 22.70 -20.63
N PHE A 340 8.30 21.42 -20.33
CA PHE A 340 9.09 20.64 -19.38
C PHE A 340 9.86 19.48 -20.00
N LEU A 341 9.55 19.05 -21.24
CA LEU A 341 10.29 17.99 -21.90
C LEU A 341 11.53 18.54 -22.62
N GLU A 342 12.67 17.90 -22.45
CA GLU A 342 13.88 18.18 -23.23
C GLU A 342 13.68 17.84 -24.71
N GLU A 343 14.42 18.49 -25.59
CA GLU A 343 14.47 18.13 -27.00
C GLU A 343 15.05 16.72 -27.14
N GLY A 344 14.34 15.82 -27.85
CA GLY A 344 14.70 14.41 -27.94
C GLY A 344 14.44 13.62 -26.62
N GLY A 345 13.80 14.23 -25.63
CA GLY A 345 13.42 13.57 -24.38
C GLY A 345 12.37 12.48 -24.58
N GLU A 346 12.29 11.57 -23.64
CA GLU A 346 11.32 10.47 -23.60
C GLU A 346 9.99 10.93 -23.04
N PHE A 347 8.87 10.64 -23.72
CA PHE A 347 7.52 10.98 -23.26
C PHE A 347 6.61 9.76 -23.33
N VAL A 348 6.12 9.30 -22.18
CA VAL A 348 5.33 8.05 -22.08
C VAL A 348 4.03 8.30 -21.36
N LEU A 349 2.92 7.90 -21.98
CA LEU A 349 1.57 8.00 -21.43
C LEU A 349 1.05 6.59 -21.13
N LEU A 350 0.55 6.36 -19.91
CA LEU A 350 -0.03 5.08 -19.51
C LEU A 350 -1.48 5.29 -19.06
N GLY A 351 -2.39 4.38 -19.43
CA GLY A 351 -3.79 4.50 -19.02
C GLY A 351 -4.69 3.32 -19.37
N ASP A 352 -5.97 3.53 -19.02
CA ASP A 352 -7.07 2.62 -19.25
C ASP A 352 -8.36 3.46 -19.41
N GLU A 353 -8.90 3.53 -20.61
CA GLU A 353 -10.08 4.36 -20.92
C GLU A 353 -11.32 3.99 -20.12
N LYS A 354 -11.46 2.74 -19.70
CA LYS A 354 -12.62 2.26 -18.91
C LYS A 354 -12.58 2.71 -17.43
N GLN A 355 -11.47 3.27 -17.02
CA GLN A 355 -11.31 3.91 -15.71
C GLN A 355 -11.37 5.44 -15.80
N ASN A 356 -12.07 5.99 -16.79
CA ASN A 356 -12.30 7.43 -17.00
C ASN A 356 -13.36 7.98 -16.04
N ILE A 357 -13.11 7.90 -14.75
CA ILE A 357 -14.05 8.29 -13.68
C ILE A 357 -14.38 9.79 -13.65
N TYR A 358 -13.59 10.62 -14.33
CA TYR A 358 -13.81 12.06 -14.45
C TYR A 358 -14.48 12.46 -15.77
N ASN A 359 -14.98 11.48 -16.53
CA ASN A 359 -15.70 11.68 -17.79
C ASN A 359 -14.97 12.62 -18.76
N ARG A 360 -13.65 12.43 -18.91
CA ARG A 360 -12.84 13.21 -19.86
C ARG A 360 -13.20 12.84 -21.30
N GLU A 361 -13.05 13.80 -22.21
CA GLU A 361 -13.35 13.62 -23.63
C GLU A 361 -12.49 12.51 -24.25
N LEU A 362 -13.14 11.67 -25.06
CA LEU A 362 -12.52 10.63 -25.87
C LEU A 362 -12.40 11.10 -27.31
N GLU A 363 -11.50 10.48 -28.08
CA GLU A 363 -11.43 10.60 -29.53
C GLU A 363 -12.65 9.89 -30.18
N GLU A 364 -12.91 10.12 -31.46
CA GLU A 364 -14.01 9.50 -32.21
C GLU A 364 -13.93 7.96 -32.20
N ASP A 365 -12.73 7.39 -32.09
CA ASP A 365 -12.48 5.96 -31.98
C ASP A 365 -12.62 5.43 -30.54
N LYS A 366 -13.26 6.19 -29.64
CA LYS A 366 -13.50 5.84 -28.22
C LYS A 366 -12.24 5.72 -27.36
N LYS A 367 -11.11 6.23 -27.80
CA LYS A 367 -9.83 6.20 -27.07
C LYS A 367 -9.55 7.51 -26.36
N VAL A 368 -8.66 7.46 -25.37
CA VAL A 368 -8.20 8.65 -24.65
C VAL A 368 -7.48 9.61 -25.60
N LYS A 369 -7.89 10.88 -25.61
CA LYS A 369 -7.29 11.95 -26.41
C LYS A 369 -5.87 12.26 -25.92
N THR A 370 -4.87 12.15 -26.80
CA THR A 370 -3.46 12.31 -26.41
C THR A 370 -2.65 13.14 -27.37
N THR A 371 -1.56 13.76 -26.87
CA THR A 371 -0.59 14.51 -27.68
C THR A 371 0.42 13.65 -28.44
N ILE A 372 0.27 12.32 -28.39
CA ILE A 372 1.10 11.35 -29.12
C ILE A 372 0.24 10.70 -30.20
N SER A 373 0.65 10.84 -31.46
CA SER A 373 0.02 10.16 -32.60
C SER A 373 0.37 8.66 -32.65
N GLY A 374 -0.37 7.89 -33.45
CA GLY A 374 -0.12 6.48 -33.71
C GLY A 374 -0.82 5.53 -32.74
N ALA A 375 -0.51 4.24 -32.87
CA ALA A 375 -1.18 3.16 -32.14
C ALA A 375 -0.77 3.08 -30.68
N TRP A 376 -1.68 2.58 -29.83
CA TRP A 376 -1.39 2.23 -28.47
C TRP A 376 -0.66 0.88 -28.37
N ASN A 377 0.37 0.82 -27.53
CA ASN A 377 0.92 -0.46 -27.10
C ASN A 377 -0.01 -1.08 -26.06
N GLN A 378 -0.45 -2.31 -26.27
CA GLN A 378 -1.45 -2.95 -25.44
C GLN A 378 -0.82 -3.97 -24.48
N LEU A 379 -1.31 -3.99 -23.23
CA LEU A 379 -1.04 -5.00 -22.20
C LEU A 379 -2.37 -5.68 -21.85
N ASN A 380 -2.65 -6.82 -22.48
CA ASN A 380 -3.96 -7.51 -22.37
C ASN A 380 -3.99 -8.56 -21.26
N THR A 381 -2.82 -8.99 -20.74
CA THR A 381 -2.76 -10.01 -19.69
C THR A 381 -2.91 -9.37 -18.31
N SER A 382 -3.91 -9.81 -17.55
CA SER A 382 -4.06 -9.45 -16.14
C SER A 382 -3.28 -10.41 -15.24
N TYR A 383 -2.51 -9.85 -14.33
CA TYR A 383 -1.74 -10.58 -13.30
C TYR A 383 -2.37 -10.42 -11.91
N ARG A 384 -3.46 -9.67 -11.84
CA ARG A 384 -4.12 -9.29 -10.59
C ARG A 384 -5.42 -10.06 -10.39
N LEU A 385 -6.26 -10.04 -11.40
CA LEU A 385 -7.62 -10.54 -11.29
C LEU A 385 -7.63 -12.07 -11.29
N THR A 386 -8.38 -12.66 -10.34
CA THR A 386 -8.75 -14.07 -10.42
C THR A 386 -9.73 -14.29 -11.57
N SER A 387 -9.94 -15.54 -11.99
CA SER A 387 -10.88 -15.83 -13.09
C SER A 387 -12.27 -15.31 -12.78
N ARG A 388 -12.79 -15.57 -11.58
CA ARG A 388 -14.13 -15.13 -11.14
C ARG A 388 -14.29 -13.61 -11.14
N ILE A 389 -13.31 -12.85 -10.65
CA ILE A 389 -13.36 -11.37 -10.68
C ILE A 389 -13.24 -10.85 -12.11
N SER A 390 -12.43 -11.51 -12.95
CA SER A 390 -12.31 -11.17 -14.37
C SER A 390 -13.64 -11.36 -15.10
N ASP A 391 -14.35 -12.46 -14.85
CA ASP A 391 -15.66 -12.73 -15.44
C ASP A 391 -16.67 -11.65 -15.07
N VAL A 392 -16.70 -11.24 -13.80
CA VAL A 392 -17.54 -10.10 -13.36
C VAL A 392 -17.18 -8.82 -14.09
N ALA A 393 -15.88 -8.52 -14.23
CA ALA A 393 -15.40 -7.31 -14.92
C ALA A 393 -15.75 -7.33 -16.42
N ILE A 394 -15.67 -8.49 -17.07
CA ILE A 394 -16.04 -8.68 -18.49
C ILE A 394 -17.55 -8.49 -18.67
N GLU A 395 -18.38 -9.14 -17.83
CA GLU A 395 -19.84 -8.99 -17.91
C GLU A 395 -20.27 -7.54 -17.62
N PHE A 396 -19.58 -6.86 -16.68
CA PHE A 396 -19.82 -5.45 -16.41
C PHE A 396 -19.51 -4.58 -17.65
N GLN A 397 -18.38 -4.81 -18.33
CA GLN A 397 -18.07 -4.11 -19.58
C GLN A 397 -19.09 -4.36 -20.68
N LYS A 398 -19.52 -5.61 -20.86
CA LYS A 398 -20.55 -5.97 -21.87
C LYS A 398 -21.86 -5.26 -21.62
N HIS A 399 -22.25 -5.10 -20.35
CA HIS A 399 -23.52 -4.48 -19.99
C HIS A 399 -23.46 -2.95 -20.11
N PHE A 400 -22.45 -2.31 -19.51
CA PHE A 400 -22.41 -0.84 -19.37
C PHE A 400 -21.53 -0.14 -20.41
N PHE A 401 -20.51 -0.81 -20.97
CA PHE A 401 -19.48 -0.15 -21.76
C PHE A 401 -19.51 -0.44 -23.25
N LYS A 402 -20.37 -1.33 -23.72
CA LYS A 402 -20.43 -1.76 -25.13
C LYS A 402 -20.57 -0.59 -26.11
N GLU A 403 -21.38 0.41 -25.77
CA GLU A 403 -21.59 1.59 -26.63
C GLU A 403 -20.52 2.67 -26.41
N LYS A 404 -19.87 2.68 -25.26
CA LYS A 404 -18.98 3.78 -24.82
C LYS A 404 -17.51 3.51 -25.10
N TYR A 405 -17.06 2.27 -24.99
CA TYR A 405 -15.65 1.88 -25.12
C TYR A 405 -15.46 0.68 -26.06
N GLU A 406 -14.20 0.50 -26.50
CA GLU A 406 -13.75 -0.79 -27.08
C GLU A 406 -13.61 -1.79 -25.92
N LEU A 407 -14.31 -2.93 -26.01
CA LEU A 407 -14.27 -3.92 -24.93
C LEU A 407 -12.89 -4.61 -24.84
N ASP A 408 -12.43 -4.87 -23.63
CA ASP A 408 -11.18 -5.57 -23.41
C ASP A 408 -11.33 -7.07 -23.64
N ASN A 409 -10.32 -7.66 -24.27
CA ASN A 409 -10.06 -9.08 -24.16
C ASN A 409 -9.06 -9.28 -23.03
N ILE A 410 -9.55 -9.70 -21.84
CA ILE A 410 -8.71 -9.88 -20.67
C ILE A 410 -8.13 -11.29 -20.68
N ASP A 411 -6.85 -11.41 -21.02
CA ASP A 411 -6.12 -12.66 -20.92
C ASP A 411 -5.66 -12.86 -19.47
N LEU A 412 -5.97 -13.99 -18.87
CA LEU A 412 -5.46 -14.37 -17.55
C LEU A 412 -4.13 -15.10 -17.69
N GLN A 413 -3.26 -14.97 -16.70
CA GLN A 413 -2.01 -15.72 -16.67
C GLN A 413 -2.30 -17.24 -16.64
N GLU A 414 -1.59 -18.03 -17.46
CA GLU A 414 -1.82 -19.49 -17.57
C GLU A 414 -1.81 -20.24 -16.21
N GLN A 415 -1.00 -19.80 -15.26
CA GLN A 415 -0.96 -20.38 -13.90
C GLN A 415 -2.26 -20.19 -13.11
N LEU A 416 -3.00 -19.11 -13.37
CA LEU A 416 -4.31 -18.87 -12.73
C LEU A 416 -5.44 -19.67 -13.41
N GLN A 417 -5.25 -20.04 -14.69
CA GLN A 417 -6.25 -20.84 -15.43
C GLN A 417 -6.26 -22.32 -15.02
N LEU A 418 -5.17 -22.83 -14.43
CA LEU A 418 -5.04 -24.24 -14.05
C LEU A 418 -5.74 -24.59 -12.73
N THR A 419 -6.11 -23.62 -11.90
CA THR A 419 -6.85 -23.84 -10.65
C THR A 419 -8.35 -23.61 -10.88
N LEU A 420 -9.12 -24.70 -10.95
CA LEU A 420 -10.59 -24.68 -11.06
C LEU A 420 -11.26 -23.96 -9.86
N ASP A 421 -10.59 -23.93 -8.71
CA ASP A 421 -10.98 -23.17 -7.52
C ASP A 421 -9.75 -22.44 -6.97
N ASP A 422 -9.69 -21.14 -7.21
CA ASP A 422 -8.64 -20.25 -6.70
C ASP A 422 -8.92 -19.72 -5.29
N GLY A 423 -9.96 -20.23 -4.62
CA GLY A 423 -10.42 -19.81 -3.31
C GLY A 423 -11.02 -18.39 -3.29
N THR A 424 -11.37 -17.84 -4.45
CA THR A 424 -12.02 -16.53 -4.59
C THR A 424 -13.44 -16.59 -4.05
N GLN A 425 -13.78 -15.69 -3.13
CA GLN A 425 -15.14 -15.54 -2.62
C GLN A 425 -15.78 -14.26 -3.19
N LEU A 426 -16.98 -14.41 -3.77
CA LEU A 426 -17.78 -13.30 -4.32
C LEU A 426 -19.12 -13.28 -3.62
N HIS A 427 -19.38 -12.24 -2.83
CA HIS A 427 -20.62 -12.07 -2.10
C HIS A 427 -21.33 -10.79 -2.52
N TYR A 428 -22.64 -10.88 -2.74
CA TYR A 428 -23.48 -9.74 -3.09
C TYR A 428 -24.62 -9.60 -2.10
N TYR A 429 -24.71 -8.41 -1.49
CA TYR A 429 -25.75 -8.06 -0.53
C TYR A 429 -26.59 -6.91 -1.07
N PHE A 430 -27.90 -7.09 -1.10
CA PHE A 430 -28.85 -6.05 -1.48
C PHE A 430 -29.70 -5.60 -0.30
N ILE A 431 -29.69 -4.30 -0.06
CA ILE A 431 -30.45 -3.61 0.98
C ILE A 431 -31.50 -2.75 0.29
N LYS A 432 -32.78 -3.06 0.52
CA LYS A 432 -33.89 -2.40 -0.20
C LYS A 432 -34.12 -0.93 0.15
N LYS A 433 -33.65 -0.48 1.33
CA LYS A 433 -33.88 0.88 1.82
C LYS A 433 -32.55 1.59 2.05
N SER A 434 -32.57 2.92 1.83
CA SER A 434 -31.46 3.77 2.26
C SER A 434 -31.25 3.64 3.77
N LEU A 435 -29.98 3.62 4.19
CA LEU A 435 -29.62 3.48 5.60
C LEU A 435 -29.83 4.80 6.34
N GLU A 436 -30.54 4.75 7.47
CA GLU A 436 -30.66 5.86 8.40
C GLU A 436 -29.52 5.82 9.45
N HIS A 437 -29.12 6.96 9.96
CA HIS A 437 -28.07 7.07 10.99
C HIS A 437 -28.24 6.12 12.19
N LYS A 438 -29.49 5.87 12.58
CA LYS A 438 -29.82 5.00 13.71
C LYS A 438 -29.53 3.51 13.46
N THR A 439 -29.44 3.10 12.20
CA THR A 439 -29.26 1.69 11.80
C THR A 439 -27.82 1.35 11.45
N TYR A 440 -26.91 2.32 11.34
CA TYR A 440 -25.52 2.08 10.91
C TYR A 440 -24.77 1.07 11.79
N ILE A 441 -24.91 1.14 13.10
CA ILE A 441 -24.16 0.23 14.01
C ILE A 441 -24.55 -1.22 13.78
N GLU A 442 -25.85 -1.51 13.66
CA GLU A 442 -26.33 -2.89 13.42
C GLU A 442 -25.94 -3.38 12.03
N PHE A 443 -26.02 -2.50 11.05
CA PHE A 443 -25.58 -2.78 9.69
C PHE A 443 -24.09 -3.12 9.65
N PHE A 444 -23.23 -2.34 10.30
CA PHE A 444 -21.79 -2.62 10.33
C PHE A 444 -21.44 -3.88 11.11
N LYS A 445 -22.22 -4.28 12.12
CA LYS A 445 -22.07 -5.59 12.76
C LYS A 445 -22.30 -6.73 11.76
N ILE A 446 -23.33 -6.63 10.92
CA ILE A 446 -23.58 -7.62 9.88
C ILE A 446 -22.42 -7.68 8.90
N VAL A 447 -21.93 -6.53 8.41
CA VAL A 447 -20.80 -6.45 7.50
C VAL A 447 -19.54 -7.09 8.10
N TYR A 448 -19.26 -6.82 9.38
CA TYR A 448 -18.10 -7.42 10.05
C TYR A 448 -18.24 -8.92 10.29
N ASN A 449 -19.42 -9.43 10.58
CA ASN A 449 -19.66 -10.87 10.70
C ASN A 449 -19.36 -11.62 9.39
N ILE A 450 -19.54 -10.96 8.25
CA ILE A 450 -19.18 -11.50 6.93
C ILE A 450 -17.65 -11.53 6.78
N ILE A 451 -17.00 -10.44 7.14
CA ILE A 451 -15.54 -10.27 7.00
C ILE A 451 -14.77 -11.23 7.92
N GLU A 452 -15.25 -11.46 9.14
CA GLU A 452 -14.62 -12.38 10.08
C GLU A 452 -14.53 -13.82 9.54
N LYS A 453 -15.44 -14.19 8.64
CA LYS A 453 -15.40 -15.49 7.96
C LYS A 453 -14.33 -15.61 6.88
N LEU A 454 -13.78 -14.47 6.43
CA LEU A 454 -12.74 -14.46 5.39
C LEU A 454 -11.33 -14.76 5.93
N ASP A 455 -11.14 -14.79 7.25
CA ASP A 455 -9.83 -14.91 7.92
C ASP A 455 -8.77 -13.96 7.29
N ALA A 456 -9.21 -12.72 6.99
CA ALA A 456 -8.42 -11.75 6.25
C ALA A 456 -7.51 -10.96 7.19
N HIS A 457 -6.23 -10.83 6.81
CA HIS A 457 -5.33 -9.91 7.50
C HIS A 457 -5.85 -8.47 7.37
N ARG A 458 -5.82 -7.69 8.45
CA ARG A 458 -6.38 -6.31 8.48
C ARG A 458 -5.73 -5.40 7.45
N ASN A 459 -4.43 -5.54 7.23
CA ASN A 459 -3.73 -4.78 6.21
C ASN A 459 -4.20 -5.11 4.79
N ASP A 460 -4.73 -6.30 4.57
CA ASP A 460 -5.22 -6.78 3.27
C ASP A 460 -6.74 -6.61 3.11
N LEU A 461 -7.38 -5.80 3.97
CA LEU A 461 -8.79 -5.46 3.93
C LEU A 461 -9.00 -3.98 3.62
N CYS A 462 -9.87 -3.70 2.67
CA CYS A 462 -10.29 -2.34 2.32
C CYS A 462 -11.80 -2.23 2.17
N PHE A 463 -12.33 -1.12 2.69
CA PHE A 463 -13.69 -0.68 2.44
C PHE A 463 -13.66 0.49 1.45
N LEU A 464 -14.31 0.32 0.33
CA LEU A 464 -14.46 1.35 -0.69
C LEU A 464 -15.93 1.76 -0.85
N GLY A 465 -16.16 3.02 -1.13
CA GLY A 465 -17.49 3.53 -1.44
C GLY A 465 -17.41 4.87 -2.16
N THR A 466 -18.57 5.33 -2.61
CA THR A 466 -18.74 6.61 -3.28
C THR A 466 -19.03 7.74 -2.29
N GLN A 467 -19.71 7.43 -1.19
CA GLN A 467 -20.19 8.38 -0.19
C GLN A 467 -19.27 8.43 1.03
N ILE A 468 -18.65 9.60 1.27
CA ILE A 468 -17.77 9.83 2.43
C ILE A 468 -18.53 9.69 3.75
N GLU A 469 -19.79 10.07 3.80
CA GLU A 469 -20.61 9.99 5.01
C GLU A 469 -20.70 8.55 5.54
N LEU A 470 -21.12 7.61 4.70
CA LEU A 470 -21.19 6.20 5.06
C LEU A 470 -19.82 5.66 5.52
N LEU A 471 -18.76 5.99 4.77
CA LEU A 471 -17.41 5.54 5.09
C LEU A 471 -16.89 6.15 6.40
N ARG A 472 -17.26 7.38 6.72
CA ARG A 472 -16.91 8.05 7.97
C ARG A 472 -17.60 7.41 9.18
N GLU A 473 -18.87 7.04 9.05
CA GLU A 473 -19.58 6.29 10.08
C GLU A 473 -18.98 4.90 10.28
N LEU A 474 -18.58 4.22 9.20
CA LEU A 474 -17.90 2.93 9.27
C LEU A 474 -16.52 3.05 9.96
N ASP A 475 -15.72 4.04 9.59
CA ASP A 475 -14.42 4.32 10.24
C ASP A 475 -14.60 4.54 11.75
N TYR A 476 -15.61 5.32 12.13
CA TYR A 476 -15.95 5.56 13.52
C TYR A 476 -16.35 4.27 14.26
N TYR A 477 -17.18 3.42 13.62
CA TYR A 477 -17.55 2.11 14.15
C TYR A 477 -16.32 1.21 14.37
N ILE A 478 -15.45 1.10 13.40
CA ILE A 478 -14.23 0.28 13.49
C ILE A 478 -13.36 0.72 14.66
N ARG A 479 -13.08 2.01 14.76
CA ARG A 479 -12.21 2.55 15.81
C ARG A 479 -12.82 2.46 17.21
N LEU A 480 -14.11 2.73 17.35
CA LEU A 480 -14.77 2.78 18.65
C LEU A 480 -15.20 1.41 19.18
N TYR A 481 -15.86 0.62 18.32
CA TYR A 481 -16.47 -0.65 18.73
C TYR A 481 -15.55 -1.84 18.52
N ARG A 482 -14.73 -1.82 17.46
CA ARG A 482 -13.77 -2.89 17.19
C ARG A 482 -12.40 -2.66 17.83
N LYS A 483 -12.12 -1.44 18.29
CA LYS A 483 -10.82 -1.03 18.85
C LYS A 483 -9.66 -1.24 17.88
N GLU A 484 -9.92 -1.00 16.60
CA GLU A 484 -8.97 -1.20 15.50
C GLU A 484 -8.55 0.13 14.90
N LYS A 485 -7.26 0.25 14.54
CA LYS A 485 -6.76 1.40 13.79
C LYS A 485 -7.17 1.30 12.33
N THR A 486 -7.43 2.43 11.71
CA THR A 486 -7.77 2.54 10.28
C THR A 486 -6.86 3.50 9.56
N THR A 487 -6.59 3.23 8.28
CA THR A 487 -6.01 4.21 7.36
C THR A 487 -7.11 4.72 6.45
N ARG A 488 -7.34 6.04 6.44
CA ARG A 488 -8.44 6.66 5.69
C ARG A 488 -7.98 7.84 4.84
N THR A 489 -8.76 8.16 3.80
CA THR A 489 -8.48 9.24 2.85
C THR A 489 -9.32 10.50 3.07
N PHE A 490 -10.07 10.54 4.17
CA PHE A 490 -10.99 11.63 4.53
C PHE A 490 -10.89 11.93 6.05
N GLU A 491 -11.62 12.95 6.50
CA GLU A 491 -11.70 13.35 7.90
C GLU A 491 -12.44 12.32 8.77
N SER A 492 -12.12 12.25 10.07
CA SER A 492 -12.88 11.44 11.00
C SER A 492 -14.22 12.09 11.38
N LYS A 493 -15.14 11.28 11.93
CA LYS A 493 -16.45 11.77 12.42
C LYS A 493 -16.28 12.88 13.46
N GLU A 494 -15.38 12.70 14.40
CA GLU A 494 -15.14 13.65 15.47
C GLU A 494 -14.65 15.01 14.91
N VAL A 495 -13.75 14.99 13.96
CA VAL A 495 -13.25 16.22 13.32
C VAL A 495 -14.35 16.86 12.46
N TYR A 496 -15.12 16.06 11.72
CA TYR A 496 -16.23 16.58 10.93
C TYR A 496 -17.27 17.28 11.80
N GLU A 497 -17.70 16.67 12.92
CA GLU A 497 -18.66 17.26 13.85
C GLU A 497 -18.16 18.58 14.47
N GLN A 498 -16.84 18.73 14.66
CA GLN A 498 -16.25 19.98 15.17
C GLN A 498 -16.29 21.12 14.16
N ILE A 499 -16.13 20.82 12.87
CA ILE A 499 -15.95 21.87 11.85
C ILE A 499 -17.17 22.08 10.92
N LYS A 500 -18.17 21.20 10.95
CA LYS A 500 -19.31 21.24 10.02
C LYS A 500 -20.11 22.56 10.07
N GLU A 501 -20.14 23.23 11.23
CA GLU A 501 -20.84 24.50 11.43
C GLU A 501 -19.95 25.73 11.14
N HIS A 502 -18.66 25.54 10.79
CA HIS A 502 -17.78 26.65 10.50
C HIS A 502 -18.05 27.23 9.11
N ASN A 503 -17.98 28.56 8.97
CA ASN A 503 -18.18 29.25 7.70
C ASN A 503 -17.20 28.81 6.59
N ASP A 504 -16.03 28.33 6.95
CA ASP A 504 -14.98 27.84 6.03
C ASP A 504 -14.87 26.30 6.04
N CYS A 505 -15.91 25.58 6.49
CA CYS A 505 -15.95 24.11 6.58
C CYS A 505 -15.46 23.42 5.30
N LYS A 506 -15.98 23.78 4.13
CA LYS A 506 -15.60 23.19 2.83
C LYS A 506 -14.07 23.26 2.62
N ARG A 507 -13.47 24.43 2.84
CA ARG A 507 -12.03 24.64 2.68
C ARG A 507 -11.20 23.83 3.68
N GLN A 508 -11.65 23.74 4.93
CA GLN A 508 -10.98 22.93 5.96
C GLN A 508 -11.04 21.44 5.62
N LEU A 509 -12.20 20.94 5.19
CA LEU A 509 -12.38 19.55 4.76
C LEU A 509 -11.48 19.21 3.57
N GLU A 510 -11.42 20.06 2.55
CA GLU A 510 -10.56 19.87 1.38
C GLU A 510 -9.07 19.76 1.79
N LYS A 511 -8.62 20.64 2.69
CA LYS A 511 -7.25 20.62 3.22
C LYS A 511 -6.97 19.30 3.97
N LEU A 512 -7.85 18.90 4.88
CA LEU A 512 -7.71 17.66 5.66
C LEU A 512 -7.70 16.42 4.76
N ARG A 513 -8.63 16.34 3.80
CA ARG A 513 -8.68 15.23 2.83
C ARG A 513 -7.42 15.16 1.99
N ARG A 514 -6.88 16.32 1.57
CA ARG A 514 -5.60 16.37 0.85
C ARG A 514 -4.46 15.83 1.70
N GLU A 515 -4.32 16.26 2.96
CA GLU A 515 -3.30 15.77 3.88
C GLU A 515 -3.43 14.26 4.13
N ARG A 516 -4.66 13.75 4.32
CA ARG A 516 -4.91 12.31 4.47
C ARG A 516 -4.50 11.52 3.24
N LYS A 517 -4.80 12.01 2.03
CA LYS A 517 -4.39 11.38 0.77
C LYS A 517 -2.87 11.37 0.59
N TYR A 518 -2.16 12.43 1.00
CA TYR A 518 -0.69 12.46 0.98
C TYR A 518 -0.04 11.43 1.90
N ASN A 519 -0.68 11.14 3.02
CA ASN A 519 -0.19 10.21 4.04
C ASN A 519 -0.81 8.80 3.91
N PHE A 520 -1.49 8.52 2.81
CA PHE A 520 -2.10 7.21 2.59
C PHE A 520 -1.05 6.20 2.09
N TRP A 521 -0.92 5.09 2.84
CA TRP A 521 -0.03 3.96 2.52
C TRP A 521 -0.74 2.63 2.74
N MET A 522 -0.35 1.62 1.96
CA MET A 522 -0.91 0.27 2.11
C MET A 522 -0.33 -0.50 3.29
N ASN A 523 0.94 -0.32 3.60
CA ASN A 523 1.64 -1.07 4.65
C ASN A 523 1.57 -0.40 6.03
N GLY A 524 0.38 0.06 6.42
CA GLY A 524 0.16 0.62 7.75
C GLY A 524 -0.25 -0.40 8.82
N GLY A 525 -0.33 -1.70 8.50
CA GLY A 525 -0.83 -2.72 9.42
C GLY A 525 -2.33 -2.59 9.78
N THR A 526 -3.08 -1.77 9.04
CA THR A 526 -4.44 -1.33 9.39
C THR A 526 -5.44 -1.59 8.26
N THR A 527 -6.70 -1.74 8.62
CA THR A 527 -7.81 -1.73 7.65
C THR A 527 -7.90 -0.38 6.94
N LYS A 528 -8.08 -0.41 5.61
CA LYS A 528 -8.22 0.79 4.78
C LYS A 528 -9.68 1.16 4.62
N VAL A 529 -9.99 2.45 4.74
CA VAL A 529 -11.31 2.99 4.46
C VAL A 529 -11.13 4.20 3.53
N ALA A 530 -11.58 4.08 2.29
CA ALA A 530 -11.29 5.09 1.26
C ALA A 530 -12.45 5.27 0.27
N THR A 531 -12.49 6.42 -0.39
CA THR A 531 -13.34 6.56 -1.57
C THR A 531 -12.70 5.83 -2.75
N ILE A 532 -13.52 5.34 -3.68
CA ILE A 532 -13.04 4.66 -4.89
C ILE A 532 -12.06 5.57 -5.67
N HIS A 533 -12.39 6.88 -5.80
CA HIS A 533 -11.49 7.88 -6.41
C HIS A 533 -10.10 7.91 -5.77
N SER A 534 -10.05 7.89 -4.44
CA SER A 534 -8.78 7.96 -3.72
C SER A 534 -7.99 6.65 -3.77
N PHE A 535 -8.65 5.52 -3.97
CA PHE A 535 -8.05 4.20 -4.03
C PHE A 535 -7.66 3.78 -5.46
N LYS A 536 -8.05 4.57 -6.47
CA LYS A 536 -7.68 4.30 -7.88
C LYS A 536 -6.16 4.15 -8.01
N GLY A 537 -5.72 3.10 -8.73
CA GLY A 537 -4.33 2.71 -8.90
C GLY A 537 -3.81 1.72 -7.83
N TRP A 538 -4.36 1.72 -6.62
CA TRP A 538 -4.06 0.73 -5.59
C TRP A 538 -4.78 -0.60 -5.85
N GLU A 539 -4.44 -1.61 -5.06
CA GLU A 539 -5.04 -2.95 -5.11
C GLU A 539 -5.05 -3.61 -3.73
N ILE A 540 -5.97 -4.54 -3.52
CA ILE A 540 -6.17 -5.19 -2.22
C ILE A 540 -6.71 -6.62 -2.40
N ASN A 541 -6.38 -7.52 -1.49
CA ASN A 541 -6.87 -8.90 -1.53
C ASN A 541 -8.35 -9.02 -1.17
N ASN A 542 -8.78 -8.31 -0.13
CA ASN A 542 -10.14 -8.42 0.38
C ASN A 542 -10.79 -7.05 0.31
N LEU A 543 -11.83 -6.95 -0.50
CA LEU A 543 -12.51 -5.69 -0.78
C LEU A 543 -13.99 -5.77 -0.42
N VAL A 544 -14.45 -4.80 0.37
CA VAL A 544 -15.86 -4.51 0.57
C VAL A 544 -16.19 -3.23 -0.19
N LEU A 545 -17.06 -3.34 -1.20
CA LEU A 545 -17.47 -2.25 -2.07
C LEU A 545 -18.90 -1.83 -1.77
N PHE A 546 -19.09 -0.61 -1.28
CA PHE A 546 -20.40 -0.01 -1.08
C PHE A 546 -20.86 0.73 -2.33
N VAL A 547 -22.04 0.36 -2.82
CA VAL A 547 -22.72 0.98 -3.94
C VAL A 547 -24.06 1.56 -3.43
N ALA A 548 -24.21 2.87 -3.46
CA ALA A 548 -25.42 3.53 -2.97
C ALA A 548 -26.23 4.17 -4.10
N GLU A 549 -27.52 4.45 -3.83
CA GLU A 549 -28.46 5.01 -4.80
C GLU A 549 -28.09 6.44 -5.25
N ASP A 550 -27.55 7.25 -4.35
CA ASP A 550 -27.35 8.70 -4.55
C ASP A 550 -25.92 9.10 -4.90
N ILE A 551 -25.39 8.63 -6.02
CA ILE A 551 -24.03 8.98 -6.45
C ILE A 551 -23.97 10.40 -7.10
N ASN A 552 -25.10 10.94 -7.59
CA ASN A 552 -25.15 12.13 -8.45
C ASN A 552 -25.76 13.40 -7.82
N LYS A 553 -25.90 13.52 -6.50
CA LYS A 553 -26.64 14.64 -5.86
C LYS A 553 -25.84 15.89 -5.48
N SER A 554 -24.58 16.04 -5.86
CA SER A 554 -23.88 17.32 -5.69
C SER A 554 -24.01 18.15 -6.97
N GLU A 555 -24.79 19.22 -6.92
CA GLU A 555 -25.02 20.17 -8.04
C GLU A 555 -23.74 20.89 -8.51
N ASP A 556 -22.63 20.80 -7.78
CA ASP A 556 -21.39 21.56 -7.98
C ASP A 556 -20.16 20.73 -8.38
N GLU A 557 -20.25 19.39 -8.51
CA GLU A 557 -19.13 18.56 -8.90
C GLU A 557 -19.26 18.07 -10.34
N GLU A 558 -18.11 17.99 -11.07
CA GLU A 558 -18.03 17.36 -12.40
C GLU A 558 -18.84 16.05 -12.38
N LYS A 559 -19.74 15.85 -13.36
CA LYS A 559 -20.55 14.63 -13.46
C LYS A 559 -19.65 13.40 -13.37
N VAL A 560 -19.74 12.69 -12.27
CA VAL A 560 -18.99 11.45 -12.04
C VAL A 560 -19.58 10.35 -12.92
N ALA A 561 -18.74 9.66 -13.64
CA ALA A 561 -19.11 8.48 -14.40
C ALA A 561 -19.26 7.31 -13.42
N VAL A 562 -20.51 6.99 -13.06
CA VAL A 562 -20.85 6.04 -11.99
C VAL A 562 -20.40 4.63 -12.33
N GLU A 563 -20.65 4.19 -13.55
CA GLU A 563 -20.32 2.86 -14.03
C GLU A 563 -18.79 2.67 -14.05
N GLU A 564 -18.04 3.65 -14.52
CA GLU A 564 -16.57 3.62 -14.50
C GLU A 564 -16.03 3.59 -13.08
N LEU A 565 -16.71 4.28 -12.17
CA LEU A 565 -16.33 4.30 -10.76
C LEU A 565 -16.52 2.93 -10.12
N ILE A 566 -17.68 2.29 -10.33
CA ILE A 566 -17.96 0.94 -9.82
C ILE A 566 -17.02 -0.08 -10.46
N TYR A 567 -16.83 -0.03 -11.78
CA TYR A 567 -15.87 -0.87 -12.50
C TYR A 567 -14.45 -0.72 -11.94
N THR A 568 -14.04 0.55 -11.69
CA THR A 568 -12.76 0.83 -11.05
C THR A 568 -12.68 0.16 -9.68
N GLY A 569 -13.73 0.25 -8.87
CA GLY A 569 -13.80 -0.41 -7.56
C GLY A 569 -13.64 -1.93 -7.67
N ILE A 570 -14.45 -2.59 -8.49
CA ILE A 570 -14.40 -4.05 -8.71
C ILE A 570 -13.00 -4.51 -9.08
N THR A 571 -12.35 -3.80 -10.01
CA THR A 571 -11.02 -4.15 -10.51
C THR A 571 -9.87 -3.84 -9.54
N ARG A 572 -10.14 -3.30 -8.34
CA ARG A 572 -9.13 -3.16 -7.26
C ARG A 572 -8.97 -4.43 -6.45
N CYS A 573 -9.95 -5.33 -6.52
CA CYS A 573 -9.94 -6.57 -5.77
C CYS A 573 -9.04 -7.62 -6.44
N ARG A 574 -8.32 -8.39 -5.61
CA ARG A 574 -7.44 -9.47 -6.08
C ARG A 574 -7.97 -10.86 -5.73
N LYS A 575 -8.73 -11.00 -4.63
CA LYS A 575 -9.15 -12.32 -4.14
C LYS A 575 -10.63 -12.34 -3.72
N ASN A 576 -11.00 -11.65 -2.65
CA ASN A 576 -12.35 -11.72 -2.10
C ASN A 576 -13.09 -10.39 -2.27
N LEU A 577 -14.20 -10.41 -3.00
CA LEU A 577 -15.01 -9.25 -3.30
C LEU A 577 -16.39 -9.37 -2.66
N ILE A 578 -16.71 -8.43 -1.79
CA ILE A 578 -18.02 -8.29 -1.18
C ILE A 578 -18.64 -7.00 -1.71
N ILE A 579 -19.72 -7.09 -2.42
CA ILE A 579 -20.47 -5.93 -2.91
C ILE A 579 -21.71 -5.74 -2.04
N ILE A 580 -21.85 -4.55 -1.51
CA ILE A 580 -23.02 -4.15 -0.70
C ILE A 580 -23.73 -3.04 -1.44
N ASN A 581 -24.84 -3.40 -2.08
CA ASN A 581 -25.70 -2.48 -2.80
C ASN A 581 -26.79 -1.93 -1.87
N ILE A 582 -26.78 -0.61 -1.69
CA ILE A 582 -27.74 0.12 -0.86
C ILE A 582 -28.71 0.86 -1.78
N ALA A 583 -29.84 0.23 -2.04
CA ALA A 583 -30.98 0.75 -2.80
C ALA A 583 -30.71 1.16 -4.26
N ASN A 584 -29.54 0.88 -4.83
CA ASN A 584 -29.25 1.18 -6.24
C ASN A 584 -29.89 0.12 -7.15
N LYS A 585 -30.96 0.49 -7.86
CA LYS A 585 -31.76 -0.43 -8.66
C LYS A 585 -31.05 -0.89 -9.92
N GLU A 586 -30.37 -0.01 -10.62
CA GLU A 586 -29.65 -0.33 -11.85
C GLU A 586 -28.56 -1.39 -11.59
N MET A 587 -27.76 -1.19 -10.53
CA MET A 587 -26.76 -2.18 -10.12
C MET A 587 -27.42 -3.47 -9.61
N GLN A 588 -28.62 -3.39 -8.98
CA GLN A 588 -29.37 -4.57 -8.59
C GLN A 588 -29.81 -5.40 -9.80
N GLU A 589 -30.27 -4.77 -10.86
CA GLU A 589 -30.65 -5.45 -12.12
C GLU A 589 -29.44 -6.14 -12.73
N PHE A 590 -28.32 -5.45 -12.83
CA PHE A 590 -27.08 -6.01 -13.35
C PHE A 590 -26.60 -7.21 -12.52
N PHE A 591 -26.40 -7.05 -11.20
CA PHE A 591 -25.89 -8.16 -10.37
C PHE A 591 -26.88 -9.33 -10.27
N SER A 592 -28.18 -9.09 -10.43
CA SER A 592 -29.16 -10.16 -10.54
C SER A 592 -29.04 -10.94 -11.85
N SER A 593 -28.61 -10.31 -12.95
CA SER A 593 -28.41 -10.98 -14.24
C SER A 593 -27.20 -11.93 -14.25
N ILE A 594 -26.23 -11.70 -13.37
CA ILE A 594 -25.02 -12.53 -13.20
C ILE A 594 -24.99 -13.27 -11.84
N LYS A 595 -26.17 -13.55 -11.29
CA LYS A 595 -26.31 -14.13 -9.93
C LYS A 595 -25.55 -15.44 -9.72
N GLU A 596 -25.27 -16.20 -10.76
CA GLU A 596 -24.52 -17.46 -10.67
C GLU A 596 -23.05 -17.26 -10.28
N GLN A 597 -22.53 -16.05 -10.44
CA GLN A 597 -21.14 -15.70 -10.08
C GLN A 597 -20.97 -15.31 -8.61
N PHE A 598 -22.06 -14.99 -7.89
CA PHE A 598 -22.06 -14.51 -6.51
C PHE A 598 -22.92 -15.36 -5.58
N ASP A 599 -22.50 -15.41 -4.32
CA ASP A 599 -23.43 -15.78 -3.25
C ASP A 599 -24.32 -14.56 -2.93
N HIS A 600 -25.62 -14.68 -3.20
CA HIS A 600 -26.59 -13.58 -3.05
C HIS A 600 -27.29 -13.60 -1.71
N TYR A 601 -27.38 -12.42 -1.08
CA TYR A 601 -28.07 -12.21 0.19
C TYR A 601 -28.96 -10.96 0.11
N TYR A 602 -30.13 -11.03 0.71
CA TYR A 602 -31.09 -9.94 0.81
C TYR A 602 -31.27 -9.57 2.28
N ILE A 603 -31.05 -8.29 2.62
CA ILE A 603 -31.13 -7.76 3.99
C ILE A 603 -32.23 -6.74 4.10
#